data_eccd2d45162c844bfa28915a21d59b80
#
_entry.id   eccd2d45162c844bfa28915a21d59b80
#
_cell.length_a   1.000
_cell.length_b   1.000
_cell.length_c   1.000
_cell.angle_alpha   90.00
_cell.angle_beta   90.00
_cell.angle_gamma   90.00
#
_symmetry.space_group_name_H-M   'P 1'
#
loop_
_entity.id
_entity.type
_entity.pdbx_description
1 polymer ?
#
loop_
_entity_poly.entity_id
_entity_poly.type
_entity_poly.pdbx_seq_one_letter_code
_entity_poly.pdbx_strand_id
1 'polypeptide(L)'
;DITTERTTMIELRTVNLTRYITPLREGGSLPALAEADDEFKYVVKFRGAGHGTKALISELIGGEVAHILGFKVPELVFLNLDEAFGRTEGDEEIQDLLQGSRGLNLGLHFLSGALTFDPVATKVDPELASRIVWLDAYLTNIDRTFRNTNMLMWHKELWLIDHGASLYFHHSWENWEKHAVSPFPYVKNHVLLPEASRLEEADAALRSMLTEEKIQQVVALIPDDWLHWEDT
;
A
#
# COMPACT_ATOMS: atom_id res chain seq x y z
N ASP A 1 18.79 -27.07 -24.58
CA ASP A 1 18.07 -26.99 -23.29
C ASP A 1 17.42 -25.62 -23.19
N ILE A 2 16.14 -25.58 -23.55
CA ILE A 2 15.32 -24.40 -23.39
C ILE A 2 14.84 -24.44 -21.94
N THR A 3 15.55 -23.77 -21.05
CA THR A 3 15.05 -23.46 -19.71
C THR A 3 13.89 -22.48 -19.88
N THR A 4 12.70 -23.02 -19.86
CA THR A 4 11.47 -22.23 -19.72
C THR A 4 11.54 -21.61 -18.33
N GLU A 5 11.96 -20.35 -18.23
CA GLU A 5 11.74 -19.57 -17.03
C GLU A 5 10.23 -19.58 -16.79
N ARG A 6 9.80 -20.33 -15.81
CA ARG A 6 8.43 -20.23 -15.29
C ARG A 6 8.32 -18.84 -14.70
N THR A 7 7.70 -17.93 -15.44
CA THR A 7 7.29 -16.65 -14.92
C THR A 7 6.38 -16.93 -13.73
N THR A 8 6.89 -16.70 -12.52
CA THR A 8 6.12 -16.88 -11.29
C THR A 8 5.02 -15.84 -11.31
N MET A 9 3.76 -16.27 -11.37
CA MET A 9 2.61 -15.36 -11.28
C MET A 9 2.58 -14.73 -9.90
N ILE A 10 2.28 -13.44 -9.85
CA ILE A 10 2.08 -12.70 -8.61
C ILE A 10 0.69 -13.04 -8.08
N GLU A 11 0.61 -13.54 -6.86
CA GLU A 11 -0.64 -13.91 -6.21
C GLU A 11 -0.69 -13.34 -4.79
N LEU A 12 -1.89 -12.94 -4.36
CA LEU A 12 -2.18 -12.62 -2.97
C LEU A 12 -3.00 -13.74 -2.34
N ARG A 13 -2.64 -14.11 -1.11
CA ARG A 13 -3.47 -15.02 -0.31
C ARG A 13 -4.76 -14.32 0.09
N THR A 14 -5.86 -15.06 0.16
CA THR A 14 -7.11 -14.60 0.76
C THR A 14 -7.28 -15.28 2.12
N VAL A 15 -7.48 -14.48 3.15
CA VAL A 15 -7.75 -14.93 4.52
C VAL A 15 -9.07 -14.34 5.01
N ASN A 16 -9.67 -14.96 6.02
CA ASN A 16 -10.92 -14.48 6.61
C ASN A 16 -10.66 -13.79 7.93
N LEU A 17 -11.29 -12.65 8.14
CA LEU A 17 -11.19 -11.90 9.38
C LEU A 17 -11.96 -12.65 10.48
N THR A 18 -11.30 -12.94 11.59
CA THR A 18 -11.88 -13.67 12.71
C THR A 18 -12.10 -12.81 13.94
N ARG A 19 -11.31 -11.75 14.12
CA ARG A 19 -11.42 -10.88 15.30
C ARG A 19 -10.95 -9.47 15.00
N TYR A 20 -11.80 -8.49 15.26
CA TYR A 20 -11.44 -7.08 15.33
C TYR A 20 -10.77 -6.79 16.68
N ILE A 21 -9.56 -6.27 16.70
CA ILE A 21 -8.82 -6.04 17.93
C ILE A 21 -8.96 -4.59 18.39
N THR A 22 -8.54 -3.64 17.59
CA THR A 22 -8.58 -2.21 17.94
C THR A 22 -8.45 -1.33 16.69
N PRO A 23 -9.10 -0.15 16.67
CA PRO A 23 -8.85 0.83 15.64
C PRO A 23 -7.43 1.38 15.77
N LEU A 24 -6.80 1.65 14.63
CA LEU A 24 -5.55 2.37 14.54
C LEU A 24 -5.87 3.82 14.13
N ARG A 25 -5.53 4.75 14.99
CA ARG A 25 -5.82 6.18 14.79
C ARG A 25 -4.74 6.82 13.92
N GLU A 26 -4.70 6.45 12.64
CA GLU A 26 -3.81 7.06 11.67
C GLU A 26 -4.61 7.52 10.45
N GLY A 27 -4.88 8.81 10.37
CA GLY A 27 -5.58 9.43 9.24
C GLY A 27 -7.09 9.16 9.17
N GLY A 28 -7.72 9.65 8.11
CA GLY A 28 -9.18 9.61 7.91
C GLY A 28 -9.79 8.28 7.45
N SER A 29 -9.00 7.19 7.33
CA SER A 29 -9.46 5.92 6.79
C SER A 29 -9.77 4.84 7.84
N LEU A 30 -9.64 5.13 9.12
CA LEU A 30 -9.91 4.21 10.25
C LEU A 30 -9.40 2.77 10.03
N PRO A 31 -8.11 2.56 9.75
CA PRO A 31 -7.57 1.21 9.69
C PRO A 31 -7.67 0.53 11.06
N ALA A 32 -7.63 -0.78 11.08
CA ALA A 32 -7.72 -1.54 12.33
C ALA A 32 -6.66 -2.64 12.41
N LEU A 33 -6.29 -2.98 13.64
CA LEU A 33 -5.59 -4.22 13.92
C LEU A 33 -6.63 -5.34 14.06
N ALA A 34 -6.46 -6.41 13.31
CA ALA A 34 -7.36 -7.55 13.33
C ALA A 34 -6.60 -8.87 13.19
N GLU A 35 -7.24 -9.95 13.61
CA GLU A 35 -6.75 -11.31 13.46
C GLU A 35 -7.54 -12.04 12.38
N ALA A 36 -6.85 -12.89 11.62
CA ALA A 36 -7.45 -13.69 10.57
C ALA A 36 -7.41 -15.19 10.90
N ASP A 37 -8.03 -16.00 10.06
CA ASP A 37 -8.14 -17.46 10.23
C ASP A 37 -6.83 -18.23 10.02
N ASP A 38 -5.78 -17.56 9.57
CA ASP A 38 -4.40 -18.07 9.54
C ASP A 38 -3.62 -17.81 10.85
N GLU A 39 -4.31 -17.28 11.89
CA GLU A 39 -3.77 -16.93 13.21
C GLU A 39 -2.79 -15.74 13.21
N PHE A 40 -2.56 -15.09 12.06
CA PHE A 40 -1.77 -13.88 11.98
C PHE A 40 -2.60 -12.62 12.20
N LYS A 41 -1.91 -11.56 12.60
CA LYS A 41 -2.48 -10.22 12.73
C LYS A 41 -2.16 -9.38 11.52
N TYR A 42 -3.13 -8.56 11.14
CA TYR A 42 -3.06 -7.66 9.99
C TYR A 42 -3.51 -6.26 10.37
N VAL A 43 -2.88 -5.28 9.74
CA VAL A 43 -3.45 -3.94 9.62
C VAL A 43 -4.45 -4.00 8.48
N VAL A 44 -5.72 -3.81 8.80
CA VAL A 44 -6.81 -3.90 7.81
C VAL A 44 -7.16 -2.51 7.32
N LYS A 45 -7.21 -2.38 6.00
CA LYS A 45 -7.77 -1.22 5.32
C LYS A 45 -9.11 -1.63 4.71
N PHE A 46 -10.17 -0.96 5.16
CA PHE A 46 -11.55 -1.33 4.86
C PHE A 46 -12.05 -0.65 3.59
N ARG A 47 -12.76 -1.42 2.77
CA ARG A 47 -13.38 -0.92 1.54
C ARG A 47 -14.50 0.10 1.80
N GLY A 48 -15.16 0.00 2.95
CA GLY A 48 -16.22 0.92 3.37
C GLY A 48 -15.72 2.18 4.07
N ALA A 49 -14.40 2.38 4.22
CA ALA A 49 -13.85 3.60 4.78
C ALA A 49 -13.97 4.79 3.81
N GLY A 50 -13.78 6.02 4.31
CA GLY A 50 -14.07 7.25 3.58
C GLY A 50 -13.36 7.44 2.24
N HIS A 51 -12.21 6.80 2.02
CA HIS A 51 -11.49 6.83 0.74
C HIS A 51 -11.88 5.69 -0.22
N GLY A 52 -12.70 4.76 0.23
CA GLY A 52 -13.27 3.70 -0.58
C GLY A 52 -12.27 2.74 -1.21
N THR A 53 -12.73 2.05 -2.26
CA THR A 53 -11.93 1.05 -2.97
C THR A 53 -10.78 1.64 -3.78
N LYS A 54 -10.86 2.91 -4.18
CA LYS A 54 -9.75 3.59 -4.89
C LYS A 54 -8.47 3.62 -4.05
N ALA A 55 -8.59 3.89 -2.75
CA ALA A 55 -7.44 3.84 -1.83
C ALA A 55 -6.89 2.42 -1.68
N LEU A 56 -7.74 1.40 -1.65
CA LEU A 56 -7.32 0.00 -1.64
C LEU A 56 -6.57 -0.39 -2.92
N ILE A 57 -7.03 0.07 -4.07
CA ILE A 57 -6.36 -0.15 -5.36
C ILE A 57 -4.97 0.48 -5.35
N SER A 58 -4.84 1.71 -4.89
CA SER A 58 -3.54 2.39 -4.76
C SER A 58 -2.59 1.67 -3.81
N GLU A 59 -3.10 1.20 -2.68
CA GLU A 59 -2.32 0.43 -1.70
C GLU A 59 -1.83 -0.89 -2.29
N LEU A 60 -2.70 -1.61 -2.98
CA LEU A 60 -2.37 -2.88 -3.63
C LEU A 60 -1.30 -2.69 -4.73
N ILE A 61 -1.52 -1.77 -5.64
CA ILE A 61 -0.58 -1.49 -6.72
C ILE A 61 0.75 -1.01 -6.15
N GLY A 62 0.73 -0.04 -5.26
CA GLY A 62 1.94 0.52 -4.67
C GLY A 62 2.75 -0.51 -3.90
N GLY A 63 2.11 -1.32 -3.06
CA GLY A 63 2.75 -2.36 -2.29
C GLY A 63 3.36 -3.46 -3.15
N GLU A 64 2.64 -3.93 -4.17
CA GLU A 64 3.13 -5.01 -5.06
C GLU A 64 4.22 -4.52 -6.02
N VAL A 65 4.13 -3.29 -6.52
CA VAL A 65 5.23 -2.69 -7.29
C VAL A 65 6.49 -2.57 -6.41
N ALA A 66 6.34 -2.14 -5.17
CA ALA A 66 7.46 -2.06 -4.23
C ALA A 66 8.07 -3.45 -3.96
N HIS A 67 7.26 -4.51 -3.82
CA HIS A 67 7.75 -5.88 -3.70
C HIS A 67 8.56 -6.32 -4.91
N ILE A 68 8.07 -6.08 -6.14
CA ILE A 68 8.78 -6.40 -7.39
C ILE A 68 10.15 -5.74 -7.42
N LEU A 69 10.24 -4.50 -6.95
CA LEU A 69 11.47 -3.73 -6.92
C LEU A 69 12.41 -4.08 -5.76
N GLY A 70 12.04 -5.06 -4.92
CA GLY A 70 12.88 -5.57 -3.84
C GLY A 70 12.84 -4.75 -2.55
N PHE A 71 11.89 -3.84 -2.40
CA PHE A 71 11.70 -3.11 -1.14
C PHE A 71 11.07 -4.00 -0.07
N LYS A 72 11.37 -3.69 1.18
CA LYS A 72 10.72 -4.30 2.33
C LYS A 72 9.37 -3.65 2.55
N VAL A 73 8.33 -4.42 2.30
CA VAL A 73 6.92 -4.05 2.46
C VAL A 73 6.21 -5.21 3.16
N PRO A 74 5.36 -4.96 4.15
CA PRO A 74 4.58 -6.04 4.75
C PRO A 74 3.81 -6.83 3.70
N GLU A 75 3.68 -8.14 3.89
CA GLU A 75 2.87 -8.97 3.00
C GLU A 75 1.44 -8.41 2.91
N LEU A 76 0.95 -8.28 1.70
CA LEU A 76 -0.42 -7.91 1.40
C LEU A 76 -1.26 -9.17 1.23
N VAL A 77 -2.44 -9.17 1.83
CA VAL A 77 -3.44 -10.23 1.67
C VAL A 77 -4.80 -9.63 1.37
N PHE A 78 -5.65 -10.36 0.66
CA PHE A 78 -7.07 -10.07 0.67
C PHE A 78 -7.67 -10.59 1.96
N LEU A 79 -8.44 -9.76 2.62
CA LEU A 79 -9.04 -10.06 3.90
C LEU A 79 -10.56 -10.02 3.75
N ASN A 80 -11.16 -11.21 3.75
CA ASN A 80 -12.60 -11.35 3.58
C ASN A 80 -13.33 -11.08 4.89
N LEU A 81 -14.32 -10.24 4.83
CA LEU A 81 -15.20 -9.91 5.94
C LEU A 81 -16.57 -10.54 5.72
N ASP A 82 -16.91 -11.52 6.59
CA ASP A 82 -18.20 -12.22 6.55
C ASP A 82 -19.33 -11.26 6.95
N GLU A 83 -20.52 -11.51 6.39
CA GLU A 83 -21.74 -10.74 6.64
C GLU A 83 -22.17 -10.75 8.12
N ALA A 84 -21.90 -11.82 8.83
CA ALA A 84 -22.22 -11.96 10.25
C ALA A 84 -21.26 -11.22 11.19
N PHE A 85 -20.08 -10.85 10.66
CA PHE A 85 -19.05 -10.22 11.46
C PHE A 85 -19.45 -8.81 11.91
N GLY A 86 -19.18 -8.47 13.16
CA GLY A 86 -19.43 -7.14 13.71
C GLY A 86 -20.86 -6.91 14.20
N ARG A 87 -21.76 -7.88 14.09
CA ARG A 87 -23.16 -7.74 14.58
C ARG A 87 -23.24 -7.47 16.09
N THR A 88 -22.23 -7.91 16.84
CA THR A 88 -22.14 -7.73 18.30
C THR A 88 -21.23 -6.57 18.71
N GLU A 89 -20.70 -5.80 17.75
CA GLU A 89 -19.87 -4.63 18.03
C GLU A 89 -20.70 -3.55 18.73
N GLY A 90 -20.19 -3.07 19.87
CA GLY A 90 -20.88 -2.08 20.70
C GLY A 90 -20.67 -0.63 20.26
N ASP A 91 -19.64 -0.35 19.45
CA ASP A 91 -19.38 0.96 18.88
C ASP A 91 -20.09 1.09 17.53
N GLU A 92 -21.02 2.04 17.42
CA GLU A 92 -21.84 2.22 16.20
C GLU A 92 -21.00 2.59 14.99
N GLU A 93 -19.96 3.41 15.16
CA GLU A 93 -19.08 3.81 14.05
C GLU A 93 -18.31 2.62 13.51
N ILE A 94 -17.78 1.78 14.40
CA ILE A 94 -17.09 0.54 14.01
C ILE A 94 -18.08 -0.44 13.38
N GLN A 95 -19.28 -0.59 13.94
CA GLN A 95 -20.31 -1.45 13.41
C GLN A 95 -20.71 -1.05 11.98
N ASP A 96 -20.91 0.23 11.75
CA ASP A 96 -21.24 0.77 10.42
C ASP A 96 -20.11 0.54 9.42
N LEU A 97 -18.85 0.76 9.84
CA LEU A 97 -17.68 0.48 9.02
C LEU A 97 -17.61 -1.00 8.62
N LEU A 98 -17.80 -1.91 9.56
CA LEU A 98 -17.76 -3.35 9.30
C LEU A 98 -18.90 -3.79 8.38
N GLN A 99 -20.10 -3.26 8.57
CA GLN A 99 -21.24 -3.54 7.69
C GLN A 99 -21.02 -3.02 6.27
N GLY A 100 -20.43 -1.84 6.12
CA GLY A 100 -20.07 -1.27 4.82
C GLY A 100 -18.84 -1.90 4.16
N SER A 101 -18.14 -2.77 4.87
CA SER A 101 -16.88 -3.37 4.42
C SER A 101 -16.95 -4.87 4.14
N ARG A 102 -18.14 -5.39 3.95
CA ARG A 102 -18.36 -6.82 3.60
C ARG A 102 -17.64 -7.18 2.30
N GLY A 103 -17.13 -8.41 2.24
CA GLY A 103 -16.37 -8.92 1.11
C GLY A 103 -14.86 -8.66 1.28
N LEU A 104 -14.16 -8.44 0.19
CA LEU A 104 -12.71 -8.32 0.18
C LEU A 104 -12.23 -6.92 0.61
N ASN A 105 -11.42 -6.90 1.65
CA ASN A 105 -10.65 -5.77 2.10
C ASN A 105 -9.15 -6.06 1.91
N LEU A 106 -8.28 -5.12 2.23
CA LEU A 106 -6.85 -5.30 2.14
C LEU A 106 -6.23 -5.39 3.54
N GLY A 107 -5.44 -6.44 3.75
CA GLY A 107 -4.65 -6.65 4.96
C GLY A 107 -3.17 -6.51 4.69
N LEU A 108 -2.46 -5.87 5.60
CA LEU A 108 -1.00 -5.82 5.63
C LEU A 108 -0.52 -6.55 6.88
N HIS A 109 0.41 -7.49 6.72
CA HIS A 109 0.94 -8.25 7.85
C HIS A 109 1.46 -7.31 8.94
N PHE A 110 0.98 -7.49 10.17
CA PHE A 110 1.37 -6.63 11.28
C PHE A 110 2.80 -6.90 11.72
N LEU A 111 3.62 -5.86 11.71
CA LEU A 111 5.02 -5.91 12.13
C LEU A 111 5.12 -5.61 13.62
N SER A 112 5.01 -6.64 14.45
CA SER A 112 5.01 -6.51 15.91
C SER A 112 6.33 -5.92 16.43
N GLY A 113 6.22 -4.84 17.20
CA GLY A 113 7.38 -4.14 17.77
C GLY A 113 8.07 -3.17 16.81
N ALA A 114 7.55 -2.95 15.61
CA ALA A 114 8.06 -1.92 14.71
C ALA A 114 7.84 -0.52 15.27
N LEU A 115 8.77 0.38 14.98
CA LEU A 115 8.72 1.78 15.38
C LEU A 115 8.55 2.66 14.15
N THR A 116 7.80 3.74 14.29
CA THR A 116 7.70 4.76 13.24
C THR A 116 9.09 5.32 12.92
N PHE A 117 9.41 5.39 11.63
CA PHE A 117 10.66 6.01 11.18
C PHE A 117 10.68 7.49 11.52
N ASP A 118 11.78 7.93 12.14
CA ASP A 118 12.05 9.32 12.46
C ASP A 118 13.27 9.81 11.65
N PRO A 119 13.08 10.72 10.69
CA PRO A 119 14.18 11.22 9.85
C PRO A 119 15.23 12.03 10.61
N VAL A 120 14.92 12.52 11.80
CA VAL A 120 15.87 13.21 12.68
C VAL A 120 16.78 12.21 13.38
N ALA A 121 16.21 11.11 13.87
CA ALA A 121 16.93 10.10 14.64
C ALA A 121 17.74 9.14 13.77
N THR A 122 17.26 8.84 12.54
CA THR A 122 17.86 7.82 11.69
C THR A 122 18.14 8.37 10.29
N LYS A 123 19.40 8.25 9.86
CA LYS A 123 19.79 8.56 8.48
C LYS A 123 19.63 7.34 7.61
N VAL A 124 19.13 7.55 6.40
CA VAL A 124 18.98 6.52 5.39
C VAL A 124 20.14 6.59 4.40
N ASP A 125 20.68 5.44 4.05
CA ASP A 125 21.71 5.34 3.03
C ASP A 125 21.27 6.02 1.72
N PRO A 126 22.14 6.81 1.05
CA PRO A 126 21.78 7.54 -0.16
C PRO A 126 21.25 6.66 -1.31
N GLU A 127 21.77 5.45 -1.45
CA GLU A 127 21.27 4.50 -2.46
C GLU A 127 19.82 4.09 -2.16
N LEU A 128 19.53 3.67 -0.94
CA LEU A 128 18.19 3.30 -0.52
C LEU A 128 17.22 4.49 -0.57
N ALA A 129 17.65 5.65 -0.07
CA ALA A 129 16.84 6.86 -0.13
C ALA A 129 16.48 7.24 -1.57
N SER A 130 17.44 7.18 -2.49
CA SER A 130 17.21 7.46 -3.91
C SER A 130 16.24 6.47 -4.56
N ARG A 131 16.34 5.19 -4.22
CA ARG A 131 15.42 4.16 -4.71
C ARG A 131 14.00 4.38 -4.21
N ILE A 132 13.82 4.74 -2.94
CA ILE A 132 12.49 5.03 -2.37
C ILE A 132 11.89 6.28 -3.00
N VAL A 133 12.66 7.34 -3.16
CA VAL A 133 12.19 8.56 -3.86
C VAL A 133 11.79 8.25 -5.30
N TRP A 134 12.57 7.44 -6.00
CA TRP A 134 12.23 7.00 -7.35
C TRP A 134 10.90 6.22 -7.39
N LEU A 135 10.72 5.28 -6.46
CA LEU A 135 9.47 4.52 -6.33
C LEU A 135 8.26 5.43 -6.16
N ASP A 136 8.34 6.35 -5.21
CA ASP A 136 7.22 7.24 -4.89
C ASP A 136 6.94 8.25 -6.00
N ALA A 137 7.96 8.68 -6.75
CA ALA A 137 7.79 9.48 -7.94
C ALA A 137 7.12 8.68 -9.07
N TYR A 138 7.51 7.44 -9.27
CA TYR A 138 6.89 6.53 -10.25
C TYR A 138 5.42 6.26 -9.90
N LEU A 139 5.11 6.00 -8.63
CA LEU A 139 3.76 5.75 -8.16
C LEU A 139 2.94 7.04 -7.98
N THR A 140 3.54 8.20 -8.10
CA THR A 140 2.92 9.48 -7.76
C THR A 140 2.33 9.50 -6.35
N ASN A 141 3.07 8.95 -5.38
CA ASN A 141 2.69 8.92 -3.97
C ASN A 141 2.95 10.27 -3.31
N ILE A 142 1.90 10.97 -2.92
CA ILE A 142 1.99 12.33 -2.36
C ILE A 142 2.17 12.38 -0.84
N ASP A 143 2.12 11.25 -0.14
CA ASP A 143 1.97 11.22 1.32
C ASP A 143 3.19 10.67 2.07
N ARG A 144 4.34 10.49 1.44
CA ARG A 144 5.57 10.12 2.16
C ARG A 144 6.41 11.35 2.46
N THR A 145 5.96 12.09 3.47
CA THR A 145 6.46 13.43 3.82
C THR A 145 7.06 13.46 5.24
N PHE A 146 7.64 14.59 5.62
CA PHE A 146 8.13 14.79 7.00
C PHE A 146 7.02 14.70 8.05
N ARG A 147 5.79 15.06 7.71
CA ARG A 147 4.64 14.97 8.61
C ARG A 147 4.10 13.56 8.75
N ASN A 148 4.23 12.78 7.68
CA ASN A 148 3.74 11.42 7.60
C ASN A 148 4.76 10.59 6.83
N THR A 149 5.68 9.97 7.54
CA THR A 149 6.80 9.28 6.90
C THR A 149 6.39 7.99 6.21
N ASN A 150 5.32 7.35 6.66
CA ASN A 150 4.80 6.08 6.11
C ASN A 150 5.90 5.01 5.95
N MET A 151 6.78 4.97 6.92
CA MET A 151 7.87 4.00 7.02
C MET A 151 8.03 3.54 8.47
N LEU A 152 8.43 2.29 8.63
CA LEU A 152 8.71 1.69 9.93
C LEU A 152 10.16 1.20 9.99
N MET A 153 10.72 1.25 11.19
CA MET A 153 11.95 0.54 11.53
C MET A 153 11.58 -0.76 12.22
N TRP A 154 11.93 -1.88 11.59
CA TRP A 154 11.69 -3.20 12.14
C TRP A 154 12.92 -4.09 11.95
N HIS A 155 13.38 -4.70 13.03
CA HIS A 155 14.64 -5.48 13.03
C HIS A 155 15.83 -4.72 12.40
N LYS A 156 15.94 -3.43 12.69
CA LYS A 156 16.98 -2.50 12.16
C LYS A 156 16.92 -2.26 10.66
N GLU A 157 15.82 -2.61 10.01
CA GLU A 157 15.60 -2.40 8.59
C GLU A 157 14.42 -1.45 8.36
N LEU A 158 14.48 -0.72 7.25
CA LEU A 158 13.44 0.23 6.86
C LEU A 158 12.36 -0.50 6.04
N TRP A 159 11.13 -0.39 6.51
CA TRP A 159 9.94 -0.98 5.87
C TRP A 159 9.03 0.12 5.36
N LEU A 160 8.58 -0.01 4.12
CA LEU A 160 7.63 0.91 3.51
C LEU A 160 6.20 0.46 3.82
N ILE A 161 5.36 1.40 4.22
CA ILE A 161 3.93 1.16 4.47
C ILE A 161 3.12 2.28 3.85
N ASP A 162 1.81 2.06 3.77
CA ASP A 162 0.80 3.07 3.39
C ASP A 162 1.03 3.70 2.03
N HIS A 163 0.76 2.93 0.98
CA HIS A 163 0.80 3.37 -0.42
C HIS A 163 -0.55 3.89 -0.94
N GLY A 164 -1.53 4.08 -0.05
CA GLY A 164 -2.89 4.45 -0.42
C GLY A 164 -3.04 5.82 -1.08
N ALA A 165 -2.05 6.70 -0.96
CA ALA A 165 -2.00 7.99 -1.64
C ALA A 165 -1.25 7.96 -2.98
N SER A 166 -0.88 6.77 -3.47
CA SER A 166 -0.33 6.57 -4.81
C SER A 166 -1.39 6.79 -5.88
N LEU A 167 -0.98 7.13 -7.10
CA LEU A 167 -1.89 7.39 -8.21
C LEU A 167 -2.93 8.45 -7.84
N TYR A 168 -2.50 9.51 -7.18
CA TYR A 168 -3.39 10.51 -6.58
C TYR A 168 -4.43 11.07 -7.55
N PHE A 169 -4.12 11.09 -8.84
CA PHE A 169 -5.01 11.60 -9.89
C PHE A 169 -6.21 10.71 -10.19
N HIS A 170 -6.25 9.46 -9.70
CA HIS A 170 -7.39 8.56 -9.98
C HIS A 170 -8.64 8.88 -9.15
N HIS A 171 -8.54 9.76 -8.16
CA HIS A 171 -9.71 10.28 -7.46
C HIS A 171 -10.52 11.26 -8.30
N SER A 172 -9.92 11.79 -9.36
CA SER A 172 -10.58 12.60 -10.39
C SER A 172 -10.03 12.19 -11.76
N TRP A 173 -10.83 11.49 -12.55
CA TRP A 173 -10.41 11.01 -13.85
C TRP A 173 -10.24 12.09 -14.91
N GLU A 174 -10.61 13.33 -14.58
CA GLU A 174 -10.38 14.46 -15.46
C GLU A 174 -8.88 14.64 -15.74
N ASN A 175 -8.51 14.62 -17.02
CA ASN A 175 -7.12 14.74 -17.47
C ASN A 175 -6.15 13.65 -16.95
N TRP A 176 -6.64 12.47 -16.58
CA TRP A 176 -5.78 11.40 -16.08
C TRP A 176 -4.64 11.02 -17.03
N GLU A 177 -4.88 11.02 -18.34
CA GLU A 177 -3.86 10.72 -19.36
C GLU A 177 -2.69 11.71 -19.27
N LYS A 178 -2.99 12.98 -19.10
CA LYS A 178 -1.98 14.02 -18.93
C LYS A 178 -1.20 13.83 -17.62
N HIS A 179 -1.90 13.53 -16.53
CA HIS A 179 -1.26 13.27 -15.23
C HIS A 179 -0.37 12.05 -15.26
N ALA A 180 -0.76 10.98 -15.95
CA ALA A 180 0.00 9.74 -16.04
C ALA A 180 1.37 9.90 -16.71
N VAL A 181 1.54 10.89 -17.58
CA VAL A 181 2.80 11.13 -18.31
C VAL A 181 3.51 12.42 -17.89
N SER A 182 2.94 13.17 -16.96
CA SER A 182 3.54 14.42 -16.49
C SER A 182 4.59 14.17 -15.39
N PRO A 183 5.62 15.00 -15.28
CA PRO A 183 6.51 14.97 -14.14
C PRO A 183 5.74 15.09 -12.82
N PHE A 184 6.22 14.42 -11.79
CA PHE A 184 5.61 14.43 -10.46
C PHE A 184 6.16 15.60 -9.62
N PRO A 185 5.46 16.73 -9.50
CA PRO A 185 6.00 17.94 -8.85
C PRO A 185 6.08 17.81 -7.33
N TYR A 186 5.26 16.94 -6.72
CA TYR A 186 5.20 16.75 -5.26
C TYR A 186 6.39 15.97 -4.70
N VAL A 187 7.28 15.46 -5.54
CA VAL A 187 8.53 14.84 -5.11
C VAL A 187 9.35 15.78 -4.21
N LYS A 188 9.22 17.08 -4.38
CA LYS A 188 9.87 18.09 -3.52
C LYS A 188 9.53 17.99 -2.03
N ASN A 189 8.39 17.37 -1.71
CA ASN A 189 7.92 17.19 -0.35
C ASN A 189 8.31 15.84 0.26
N HIS A 190 9.00 15.00 -0.51
CA HIS A 190 9.38 13.66 -0.06
C HIS A 190 10.37 13.73 1.11
N VAL A 191 10.10 12.96 2.17
CA VAL A 191 10.90 12.96 3.40
C VAL A 191 12.36 12.57 3.17
N LEU A 192 12.65 11.70 2.20
CA LEU A 192 14.02 11.23 1.91
C LEU A 192 14.70 11.98 0.76
N LEU A 193 14.06 12.98 0.17
CA LEU A 193 14.67 13.74 -0.92
C LEU A 193 16.03 14.36 -0.55
N PRO A 194 16.24 14.89 0.67
CA PRO A 194 17.55 15.42 1.06
C PRO A 194 18.69 14.39 1.01
N GLU A 195 18.42 13.11 1.25
CA GLU A 195 19.42 12.04 1.21
C GLU A 195 19.51 11.36 -0.17
N ALA A 196 18.58 11.64 -1.09
CA ALA A 196 18.46 10.97 -2.39
C ALA A 196 19.46 11.51 -3.44
N SER A 197 20.76 11.35 -3.20
CA SER A 197 21.82 11.88 -4.06
C SER A 197 22.21 11.00 -5.25
N ARG A 198 21.54 9.82 -5.41
CA ARG A 198 21.88 8.79 -6.41
C ARG A 198 20.68 8.41 -7.28
N LEU A 199 19.87 9.39 -7.66
CA LEU A 199 18.61 9.15 -8.41
C LEU A 199 18.85 8.55 -9.82
N GLU A 200 19.91 8.97 -10.51
CA GLU A 200 20.24 8.41 -11.85
C GLU A 200 20.59 6.92 -11.78
N GLU A 201 21.32 6.52 -10.74
CA GLU A 201 21.65 5.11 -10.49
C GLU A 201 20.40 4.31 -10.11
N ALA A 202 19.51 4.89 -9.30
CA ALA A 202 18.22 4.29 -8.95
C ALA A 202 17.37 4.08 -10.19
N ASP A 203 17.28 5.07 -11.08
CA ASP A 203 16.53 4.94 -12.34
C ASP A 203 17.09 3.83 -13.23
N ALA A 204 18.40 3.77 -13.41
CA ALA A 204 19.04 2.71 -14.18
C ALA A 204 18.79 1.31 -13.62
N ALA A 205 18.78 1.17 -12.28
CA ALA A 205 18.56 -0.12 -11.61
C ALA A 205 17.10 -0.55 -11.64
N LEU A 206 16.16 0.36 -11.35
CA LEU A 206 14.77 0.01 -11.06
C LEU A 206 13.91 -0.03 -12.34
N ARG A 207 14.17 0.84 -13.29
CA ARG A 207 13.39 0.91 -14.55
C ARG A 207 13.34 -0.42 -15.27
N SER A 208 14.46 -1.13 -15.36
CA SER A 208 14.54 -2.42 -16.05
C SER A 208 13.82 -3.56 -15.32
N MET A 209 13.55 -3.40 -14.04
CA MET A 209 12.85 -4.41 -13.23
C MET A 209 11.33 -4.35 -13.42
N LEU A 210 10.77 -3.22 -13.85
CA LEU A 210 9.34 -3.04 -14.09
C LEU A 210 9.03 -3.27 -15.57
N THR A 211 8.77 -4.52 -15.92
CA THR A 211 8.30 -4.88 -17.27
C THR A 211 6.78 -4.68 -17.37
N GLU A 212 6.30 -4.47 -18.60
CA GLU A 212 4.86 -4.38 -18.88
C GLU A 212 4.12 -5.62 -18.36
N GLU A 213 4.68 -6.81 -18.54
CA GLU A 213 4.12 -8.06 -18.07
C GLU A 213 3.92 -8.05 -16.55
N LYS A 214 4.93 -7.61 -15.77
CA LYS A 214 4.84 -7.52 -14.31
C LYS A 214 3.79 -6.50 -13.86
N ILE A 215 3.70 -5.36 -14.54
CA ILE A 215 2.68 -4.35 -14.26
C ILE A 215 1.28 -4.91 -14.55
N GLN A 216 1.10 -5.61 -15.65
CA GLN A 216 -0.17 -6.26 -15.99
C GLN A 216 -0.57 -7.32 -14.95
N GLN A 217 0.39 -8.09 -14.43
CA GLN A 217 0.14 -9.06 -13.35
C GLN A 217 -0.33 -8.37 -12.07
N VAL A 218 0.26 -7.23 -11.71
CA VAL A 218 -0.19 -6.45 -10.54
C VAL A 218 -1.61 -5.93 -10.74
N VAL A 219 -1.90 -5.34 -11.89
CA VAL A 219 -3.23 -4.81 -12.21
C VAL A 219 -4.27 -5.93 -12.20
N ALA A 220 -3.92 -7.12 -12.66
CA ALA A 220 -4.81 -8.28 -12.67
C ALA A 220 -5.19 -8.80 -11.27
N LEU A 221 -4.46 -8.40 -10.23
CA LEU A 221 -4.80 -8.74 -8.83
C LEU A 221 -6.01 -7.96 -8.31
N ILE A 222 -6.36 -6.84 -8.92
CA ILE A 222 -7.44 -5.97 -8.43
C ILE A 222 -8.76 -6.74 -8.54
N PRO A 223 -9.49 -6.94 -7.42
CA PRO A 223 -10.80 -7.58 -7.47
C PRO A 223 -11.78 -6.77 -8.32
N ASP A 224 -12.58 -7.44 -9.14
CA ASP A 224 -13.56 -6.78 -10.02
C ASP A 224 -14.53 -5.89 -9.25
N ASP A 225 -14.96 -6.30 -8.06
CA ASP A 225 -15.89 -5.52 -7.24
C ASP A 225 -15.27 -4.25 -6.65
N TRP A 226 -13.93 -4.09 -6.67
CA TRP A 226 -13.27 -2.81 -6.33
C TRP A 226 -13.31 -1.80 -7.46
N LEU A 227 -13.63 -2.22 -8.67
CA LEU A 227 -13.70 -1.37 -9.87
C LEU A 227 -15.09 -0.74 -10.07
N HIS A 228 -16.06 -1.15 -9.28
CA HIS A 228 -17.42 -0.61 -9.32
C HIS A 228 -17.61 0.37 -8.15
N TRP A 229 -17.61 1.64 -8.46
CA TRP A 229 -18.02 2.70 -7.53
C TRP A 229 -19.17 3.47 -8.15
N GLU A 230 -20.18 3.75 -7.33
CA GLU A 230 -21.27 4.62 -7.76
C GLU A 230 -20.70 6.05 -7.88
N ASP A 231 -20.91 6.65 -9.03
CA ASP A 231 -20.65 8.08 -9.23
C ASP A 231 -21.63 8.86 -8.35
N THR A 232 -21.16 9.37 -7.21
CA THR A 232 -21.91 10.24 -6.32
C THR A 232 -21.63 11.70 -6.64
#